data_6bf668fad1aec958d6d4ef4dfbbb86b5
#
_entry.id   6bf668fad1aec958d6d4ef4dfbbb86b5
#
_cell.length_a   1.000
_cell.length_b   1.000
_cell.length_c   1.000
_cell.angle_alpha   90.00
_cell.angle_beta   90.00
_cell.angle_gamma   90.00
#
_symmetry.space_group_name_H-M   'P 1'
#
loop_
_entity.id
_entity.type
_entity.pdbx_description
1 polymer ?
#
loop_
_entity_poly.entity_id
_entity_poly.type
_entity_poly.pdbx_seq_one_letter_code
_entity_poly.pdbx_strand_id
1 'polypeptide(L)'
;MRDEERNNSQLRKMRMHIAGWEAGRPTPSGSRYIFLGIVIFIGAVGPVLSYCSSLWALGFLIAWLFLTQWICSRIVPRFNESWEEVFDRILSEYEPLNLPAWEHLKRQTEKEGLTVSNVRNWYQLEARSVWPEKKPDLKFLHNNPDRETEPGGK
;
A
#
# COMPACT_ATOMS: atom_id res chain seq x y z
N MET A 1 -16.50 -8.97 -18.36
CA MET A 1 -15.28 -9.81 -18.09
C MET A 1 -14.00 -8.98 -17.94
N ARG A 2 -13.58 -8.20 -18.95
CA ARG A 2 -12.32 -7.42 -18.87
C ARG A 2 -12.32 -6.33 -17.76
N ASP A 3 -13.46 -5.68 -17.54
CA ASP A 3 -13.59 -4.61 -16.53
C ASP A 3 -13.65 -5.16 -15.11
N GLU A 4 -14.27 -6.31 -14.89
CA GLU A 4 -14.27 -6.99 -13.58
C GLU A 4 -12.89 -7.49 -13.19
N GLU A 5 -12.11 -8.04 -14.14
CA GLU A 5 -10.72 -8.44 -13.87
C GLU A 5 -9.83 -7.24 -13.56
N ARG A 6 -10.06 -6.11 -14.24
CA ARG A 6 -9.34 -4.86 -13.98
C ARG A 6 -9.66 -4.34 -12.58
N ASN A 7 -10.93 -4.27 -12.19
CA ASN A 7 -11.36 -3.87 -10.85
C ASN A 7 -10.80 -4.77 -9.75
N ASN A 8 -10.85 -6.09 -9.95
CA ASN A 8 -10.27 -7.05 -9.01
C ASN A 8 -8.75 -6.85 -8.82
N SER A 9 -8.04 -6.60 -9.92
CA SER A 9 -6.61 -6.31 -9.89
C SER A 9 -6.30 -5.01 -9.16
N GLN A 10 -7.11 -3.96 -9.38
CA GLN A 10 -6.95 -2.67 -8.71
C GLN A 10 -7.22 -2.79 -7.20
N LEU A 11 -8.29 -3.46 -6.78
CA LEU A 11 -8.59 -3.68 -5.37
C LEU A 11 -7.49 -4.46 -4.63
N ARG A 12 -6.90 -5.48 -5.28
CA ARG A 12 -5.76 -6.20 -4.70
C ARG A 12 -4.54 -5.29 -4.50
N LYS A 13 -4.24 -4.41 -5.46
CA LYS A 13 -3.17 -3.42 -5.34
C LYS A 13 -3.45 -2.42 -4.22
N MET A 14 -4.69 -1.91 -4.14
CA MET A 14 -5.11 -0.99 -3.07
C MET A 14 -4.90 -1.60 -1.68
N ARG A 15 -5.21 -2.88 -1.49
CA ARG A 15 -4.97 -3.58 -0.22
C ARG A 15 -3.52 -3.50 0.22
N MET A 16 -2.59 -3.73 -0.70
CA MET A 16 -1.15 -3.64 -0.40
C MET A 16 -0.71 -2.21 -0.08
N HIS A 17 -1.28 -1.22 -0.77
CA HIS A 17 -1.00 0.19 -0.51
C HIS A 17 -1.57 0.65 0.82
N ILE A 18 -2.78 0.25 1.20
CA ILE A 18 -3.37 0.52 2.52
C ILE A 18 -2.47 -0.04 3.63
N ALA A 19 -2.06 -1.31 3.50
CA ALA A 19 -1.16 -1.93 4.48
C ALA A 19 0.21 -1.24 4.55
N GLY A 20 0.72 -0.73 3.43
CA GLY A 20 1.94 0.07 3.39
C GLY A 20 1.79 1.42 4.11
N TRP A 21 0.68 2.09 3.90
CA TRP A 21 0.35 3.36 4.54
C TRP A 21 0.17 3.20 6.05
N GLU A 22 -0.60 2.20 6.50
CA GLU A 22 -0.77 1.86 7.93
C GLU A 22 0.55 1.54 8.64
N ALA A 23 1.45 0.87 7.94
CA ALA A 23 2.77 0.53 8.47
C ALA A 23 3.78 1.70 8.43
N GLY A 24 3.37 2.91 7.99
CA GLY A 24 4.27 4.05 7.83
C GLY A 24 5.40 3.83 6.83
N ARG A 25 5.22 2.91 5.87
CA ARG A 25 6.22 2.64 4.84
C ARG A 25 6.30 3.79 3.84
N PRO A 26 7.47 4.00 3.22
CA PRO A 26 7.58 4.97 2.14
C PRO A 26 6.64 4.60 0.98
N THR A 27 6.16 5.60 0.26
CA THR A 27 5.36 5.41 -0.94
C THR A 27 6.11 4.58 -2.00
N PRO A 28 5.42 3.97 -2.96
CA PRO A 28 6.08 3.19 -4.01
C PRO A 28 7.16 3.98 -4.78
N SER A 29 6.94 5.27 -5.03
CA SER A 29 7.90 6.19 -5.62
C SER A 29 9.06 6.48 -4.68
N GLY A 30 8.78 6.78 -3.40
CA GLY A 30 9.80 6.99 -2.38
C GLY A 30 10.68 5.76 -2.16
N SER A 31 10.09 4.56 -2.12
CA SER A 31 10.83 3.31 -2.01
C SER A 31 11.79 3.07 -3.19
N ARG A 32 11.35 3.34 -4.42
CA ARG A 32 12.21 3.25 -5.62
C ARG A 32 13.35 4.26 -5.57
N TYR A 33 13.09 5.47 -5.10
CA TYR A 33 14.11 6.50 -4.93
C TYR A 33 15.19 6.08 -3.95
N ILE A 34 14.80 5.59 -2.77
CA ILE A 34 15.73 5.09 -1.74
C ILE A 34 16.55 3.93 -2.28
N PHE A 35 15.91 2.94 -2.91
CA PHE A 35 16.60 1.78 -3.47
C PHE A 35 17.62 2.18 -4.54
N LEU A 36 17.23 3.05 -5.48
CA LEU A 36 18.12 3.54 -6.53
C LEU A 36 19.31 4.30 -5.93
N GLY A 37 19.07 5.15 -4.92
CA GLY A 37 20.10 5.89 -4.20
C GLY A 37 21.11 4.96 -3.54
N ILE A 38 20.65 3.90 -2.86
CA ILE A 38 21.51 2.90 -2.21
C ILE A 38 22.38 2.17 -3.26
N VAL A 39 21.78 1.73 -4.37
CA VAL A 39 22.51 1.00 -5.43
C VAL A 39 23.62 1.87 -6.05
N ILE A 40 23.29 3.13 -6.38
CA ILE A 40 24.27 4.06 -6.95
C ILE A 40 25.37 4.38 -5.93
N PHE A 41 25.00 4.57 -4.64
CA PHE A 41 25.97 4.88 -3.59
C PHE A 41 26.94 3.73 -3.35
N ILE A 42 26.46 2.49 -3.22
CA ILE A 42 27.28 1.29 -3.03
C ILE A 42 28.24 1.11 -4.21
N GLY A 43 27.78 1.33 -5.45
CA GLY A 43 28.59 1.22 -6.64
C GLY A 43 29.79 2.18 -6.66
N ALA A 44 29.73 3.32 -5.96
CA ALA A 44 30.79 4.29 -5.89
C ALA A 44 31.78 4.03 -4.75
N VAL A 45 31.34 3.48 -3.64
CA VAL A 45 32.17 3.28 -2.43
C VAL A 45 33.36 2.36 -2.72
N GLY A 46 33.15 1.27 -3.45
CA GLY A 46 34.21 0.32 -3.78
C GLY A 46 35.41 0.94 -4.50
N PRO A 47 35.23 1.60 -5.65
CA PRO A 47 36.29 2.30 -6.36
C PRO A 47 36.98 3.40 -5.55
N VAL A 48 36.21 4.17 -4.78
CA VAL A 48 36.77 5.25 -3.95
C VAL A 48 37.74 4.73 -2.89
N LEU A 49 37.35 3.68 -2.17
CA LEU A 49 38.19 3.05 -1.16
C LEU A 49 39.45 2.40 -1.76
N SER A 50 39.39 1.97 -3.02
CA SER A 50 40.52 1.29 -3.67
C SER A 50 41.55 2.23 -4.29
N TYR A 51 41.14 3.43 -4.73
CA TYR A 51 41.97 4.29 -5.58
C TYR A 51 42.31 5.65 -5.00
N CYS A 52 41.66 6.12 -3.94
CA CYS A 52 41.83 7.47 -3.46
C CYS A 52 42.57 7.55 -2.11
N SER A 53 43.56 8.45 -1.98
CA SER A 53 44.11 8.86 -0.70
C SER A 53 43.15 9.78 0.07
N SER A 54 43.25 9.80 1.40
CA SER A 54 42.17 10.17 2.32
C SER A 54 41.45 11.52 2.11
N LEU A 55 42.14 12.60 1.74
CA LEU A 55 41.49 13.92 1.55
C LEU A 55 40.71 14.04 0.22
N TRP A 56 41.25 13.54 -0.85
CA TRP A 56 40.58 13.56 -2.15
C TRP A 56 39.39 12.62 -2.20
N ALA A 57 39.43 11.50 -1.45
CA ALA A 57 38.32 10.58 -1.31
C ALA A 57 37.09 11.26 -0.69
N LEU A 58 37.27 12.11 0.32
CA LEU A 58 36.17 12.85 0.97
C LEU A 58 35.52 13.82 -0.01
N GLY A 59 36.31 14.60 -0.74
CA GLY A 59 35.76 15.52 -1.76
C GLY A 59 34.99 14.79 -2.85
N PHE A 60 35.51 13.64 -3.31
CA PHE A 60 34.83 12.82 -4.32
C PHE A 60 33.51 12.24 -3.77
N LEU A 61 33.47 11.73 -2.54
CA LEU A 61 32.24 11.21 -1.95
C LEU A 61 31.17 12.27 -1.81
N ILE A 62 31.53 13.49 -1.41
CA ILE A 62 30.58 14.62 -1.32
C ILE A 62 30.00 14.94 -2.72
N ALA A 63 30.86 15.10 -3.71
CA ALA A 63 30.43 15.35 -5.09
C ALA A 63 29.54 14.23 -5.63
N TRP A 64 29.86 12.98 -5.30
CA TRP A 64 29.08 11.81 -5.68
C TRP A 64 27.70 11.77 -5.01
N LEU A 65 27.59 12.16 -3.76
CA LEU A 65 26.31 12.29 -3.07
C LEU A 65 25.39 13.30 -3.77
N PHE A 66 25.94 14.49 -4.11
CA PHE A 66 25.17 15.48 -4.87
C PHE A 66 24.76 14.98 -6.25
N LEU A 67 25.64 14.28 -6.96
CA LEU A 67 25.35 13.70 -8.26
C LEU A 67 24.29 12.62 -8.14
N THR A 68 24.37 11.73 -7.14
CA THR A 68 23.38 10.70 -6.86
C THR A 68 22.01 11.31 -6.57
N GLN A 69 21.97 12.33 -5.72
CA GLN A 69 20.75 13.07 -5.39
C GLN A 69 20.12 13.67 -6.66
N TRP A 70 20.94 14.31 -7.49
CA TRP A 70 20.48 14.90 -8.75
C TRP A 70 19.95 13.87 -9.74
N ILE A 71 20.65 12.75 -9.93
CA ILE A 71 20.25 11.65 -10.81
C ILE A 71 18.94 11.02 -10.29
N CYS A 72 18.85 10.69 -8.99
CA CYS A 72 17.67 10.08 -8.40
C CYS A 72 16.44 10.99 -8.52
N SER A 73 16.58 12.29 -8.27
CA SER A 73 15.48 13.26 -8.42
C SER A 73 15.01 13.41 -9.88
N ARG A 74 15.92 13.19 -10.83
CA ARG A 74 15.59 13.26 -12.27
C ARG A 74 14.87 12.00 -12.76
N ILE A 75 15.25 10.82 -12.24
CA ILE A 75 14.68 9.52 -12.63
C ILE A 75 13.33 9.27 -11.92
N VAL A 76 13.20 9.72 -10.67
CA VAL A 76 11.98 9.53 -9.86
C VAL A 76 11.38 10.91 -9.51
N PRO A 77 10.68 11.57 -10.45
CA PRO A 77 10.20 12.94 -10.26
C PRO A 77 9.15 13.08 -9.14
N ARG A 78 8.51 11.97 -8.75
CA ARG A 78 7.48 11.95 -7.69
C ARG A 78 7.97 11.28 -6.41
N PHE A 79 9.25 11.38 -6.08
CA PHE A 79 9.80 10.72 -4.89
C PHE A 79 9.25 11.27 -3.56
N ASN A 80 8.74 12.51 -3.57
CA ASN A 80 8.15 13.18 -2.40
C ASN A 80 6.61 13.11 -2.37
N GLU A 81 6.00 12.23 -3.17
CA GLU A 81 4.56 12.03 -3.20
C GLU A 81 4.07 11.47 -1.86
N SER A 82 3.06 12.11 -1.27
CA SER A 82 2.42 11.63 -0.05
C SER A 82 1.52 10.41 -0.33
N TRP A 83 1.15 9.65 0.70
CA TRP A 83 0.19 8.56 0.54
C TRP A 83 -1.20 9.06 0.13
N GLU A 84 -1.57 10.25 0.57
CA GLU A 84 -2.81 10.92 0.18
C GLU A 84 -2.86 11.17 -1.33
N GLU A 85 -1.79 11.71 -1.91
CA GLU A 85 -1.67 11.94 -3.35
C GLU A 85 -1.67 10.62 -4.16
N VAL A 86 -1.01 9.58 -3.63
CA VAL A 86 -1.03 8.23 -4.23
C VAL A 86 -2.45 7.70 -4.30
N PHE A 87 -3.20 7.81 -3.18
CA PHE A 87 -4.57 7.31 -3.12
C PHE A 87 -5.55 8.19 -3.89
N ASP A 88 -5.38 9.50 -3.91
CA ASP A 88 -6.20 10.40 -4.72
C ASP A 88 -6.12 10.00 -6.20
N ARG A 89 -4.92 9.75 -6.70
CA ARG A 89 -4.72 9.27 -8.08
C ARG A 89 -5.36 7.90 -8.31
N ILE A 90 -5.18 6.94 -7.41
CA ILE A 90 -5.74 5.60 -7.55
C ILE A 90 -7.26 5.64 -7.53
N LEU A 91 -7.84 6.42 -6.62
CA LEU A 91 -9.28 6.56 -6.48
C LEU A 91 -9.91 7.32 -7.65
N SER A 92 -9.20 8.29 -8.24
CA SER A 92 -9.68 9.02 -9.41
C SER A 92 -9.82 8.15 -10.68
N GLU A 93 -9.04 7.06 -10.76
CA GLU A 93 -9.08 6.11 -11.87
C GLU A 93 -9.98 4.89 -11.60
N TYR A 94 -10.52 4.79 -10.37
CA TYR A 94 -11.31 3.65 -9.95
C TYR A 94 -12.81 3.85 -10.18
N GLU A 95 -13.47 2.83 -10.70
CA GLU A 95 -14.93 2.80 -10.87
C GLU A 95 -15.57 2.02 -9.71
N PRO A 96 -16.23 2.70 -8.74
CA PRO A 96 -16.79 2.06 -7.57
C PRO A 96 -18.04 1.24 -7.91
N LEU A 97 -18.14 0.04 -7.34
CA LEU A 97 -19.31 -0.82 -7.43
C LEU A 97 -20.31 -0.50 -6.32
N ASN A 98 -19.82 -0.14 -5.13
CA ASN A 98 -20.64 0.25 -3.99
C ASN A 98 -20.77 1.78 -3.91
N LEU A 99 -21.71 2.33 -4.67
CA LEU A 99 -21.94 3.78 -4.72
C LEU A 99 -22.24 4.41 -3.35
N PRO A 100 -23.06 3.81 -2.45
CA PRO A 100 -23.28 4.36 -1.11
C PRO A 100 -21.99 4.47 -0.28
N ALA A 101 -21.12 3.46 -0.33
CA ALA A 101 -19.84 3.48 0.37
C ALA A 101 -18.90 4.53 -0.23
N TRP A 102 -18.93 4.71 -1.55
CA TRP A 102 -18.16 5.74 -2.24
C TRP A 102 -18.57 7.16 -1.87
N GLU A 103 -19.87 7.43 -1.84
CA GLU A 103 -20.39 8.73 -1.41
C GLU A 103 -20.09 9.01 0.07
N HIS A 104 -20.06 7.98 0.89
CA HIS A 104 -19.64 8.11 2.30
C HIS A 104 -18.15 8.48 2.40
N LEU A 105 -17.27 7.82 1.62
CA LEU A 105 -15.85 8.17 1.56
C LEU A 105 -15.64 9.62 1.14
N LYS A 106 -16.32 10.09 0.08
CA LYS A 106 -16.21 11.48 -0.39
C LYS A 106 -16.58 12.46 0.71
N ARG A 107 -17.73 12.28 1.37
CA ARG A 107 -18.18 13.15 2.46
C ARG A 107 -17.22 13.17 3.66
N GLN A 108 -16.60 12.03 3.98
CA GLN A 108 -15.58 11.98 5.04
C GLN A 108 -14.30 12.70 4.62
N THR A 109 -13.87 12.49 3.39
CA THR A 109 -12.68 13.15 2.84
C THR A 109 -12.84 14.68 2.78
N GLU A 110 -14.04 15.18 2.46
CA GLU A 110 -14.32 16.63 2.48
C GLU A 110 -14.22 17.25 3.89
N LYS A 111 -14.51 16.48 4.94
CA LYS A 111 -14.50 16.96 6.32
C LYS A 111 -13.14 16.85 7.01
N GLU A 112 -12.45 15.76 6.78
CA GLU A 112 -11.27 15.33 7.57
C GLU A 112 -10.00 15.16 6.71
N GLY A 113 -10.14 15.32 5.39
CA GLY A 113 -9.09 14.94 4.45
C GLY A 113 -9.08 13.43 4.16
N LEU A 114 -8.22 13.03 3.22
CA LEU A 114 -8.05 11.63 2.86
C LEU A 114 -7.17 10.94 3.91
N THR A 115 -7.76 10.13 4.76
CA THR A 115 -7.07 9.40 5.84
C THR A 115 -7.03 7.90 5.54
N VAL A 116 -6.02 7.21 6.07
CA VAL A 116 -5.90 5.75 5.92
C VAL A 116 -7.12 5.00 6.47
N SER A 117 -7.70 5.48 7.58
CA SER A 117 -8.89 4.89 8.21
C SER A 117 -10.12 4.98 7.30
N ASN A 118 -10.34 6.15 6.67
CA ASN A 118 -11.47 6.37 5.78
C ASN A 118 -11.36 5.52 4.50
N VAL A 119 -10.17 5.47 3.91
CA VAL A 119 -9.88 4.62 2.76
C VAL A 119 -10.04 3.14 3.09
N ARG A 120 -9.56 2.69 4.25
CA ARG A 120 -9.69 1.30 4.70
C ARG A 120 -11.16 0.91 4.92
N ASN A 121 -11.93 1.75 5.59
CA ASN A 121 -13.35 1.49 5.83
C ASN A 121 -14.12 1.35 4.51
N TRP A 122 -13.90 2.26 3.59
CA TRP A 122 -14.47 2.18 2.25
C TRP A 122 -14.03 0.89 1.53
N TYR A 123 -12.72 0.60 1.55
CA TYR A 123 -12.18 -0.60 0.91
C TYR A 123 -12.85 -1.89 1.42
N GLN A 124 -13.11 -2.01 2.72
CA GLN A 124 -13.77 -3.18 3.29
C GLN A 124 -15.20 -3.35 2.78
N LEU A 125 -15.94 -2.24 2.63
CA LEU A 125 -17.29 -2.26 2.08
C LEU A 125 -17.30 -2.61 0.60
N GLU A 126 -16.39 -2.04 -0.17
CA GLU A 126 -16.21 -2.31 -1.59
C GLU A 126 -15.79 -3.76 -1.83
N ALA A 127 -14.81 -4.25 -1.07
CA ALA A 127 -14.33 -5.63 -1.16
C ALA A 127 -15.43 -6.66 -0.87
N ARG A 128 -16.34 -6.39 0.07
CA ARG A 128 -17.49 -7.27 0.33
C ARG A 128 -18.49 -7.31 -0.82
N SER A 129 -18.61 -6.22 -1.56
CA SER A 129 -19.49 -6.17 -2.74
C SER A 129 -18.90 -6.94 -3.92
N VAL A 130 -17.56 -6.94 -4.06
CA VAL A 130 -16.84 -7.64 -5.13
C VAL A 130 -16.60 -9.12 -4.79
N TRP A 131 -16.25 -9.39 -3.54
CA TRP A 131 -15.98 -10.75 -3.02
C TRP A 131 -16.92 -11.04 -1.85
N PRO A 132 -18.18 -11.44 -2.10
CA PRO A 132 -19.08 -11.82 -1.02
C PRO A 132 -18.48 -12.98 -0.25
N GLU A 133 -18.20 -12.77 1.02
CA GLU A 133 -17.73 -13.83 1.90
C GLU A 133 -18.79 -14.93 1.96
N LYS A 134 -18.48 -16.10 1.42
CA LYS A 134 -19.21 -17.32 1.79
C LYS A 134 -18.98 -17.51 3.29
N LYS A 135 -20.03 -17.25 4.09
CA LYS A 135 -19.97 -17.59 5.52
C LYS A 135 -19.54 -19.03 5.64
N PRO A 136 -18.40 -19.32 6.29
CA PRO A 136 -17.99 -20.71 6.48
C PRO A 136 -19.09 -21.40 7.27
N ASP A 137 -19.51 -22.58 6.81
CA ASP A 137 -20.40 -23.45 7.56
C ASP A 137 -19.65 -24.00 8.75
N LEU A 138 -19.74 -23.28 9.86
CA LEU A 138 -18.98 -23.57 11.08
C LEU A 138 -19.67 -24.69 11.83
N LYS A 139 -19.09 -25.88 11.79
CA LYS A 139 -19.60 -27.10 12.44
C LYS A 139 -19.96 -26.91 13.92
N PHE A 140 -19.25 -26.02 14.65
CA PHE A 140 -19.54 -25.75 16.06
C PHE A 140 -20.90 -25.06 16.28
N LEU A 141 -21.42 -24.33 15.28
CA LEU A 141 -22.75 -23.68 15.36
C LEU A 141 -23.88 -24.72 15.23
N HIS A 142 -23.61 -25.90 14.67
CA HIS A 142 -24.55 -26.99 14.53
C HIS A 142 -24.44 -28.02 15.66
N ASN A 143 -23.40 -27.89 16.49
CA ASN A 143 -23.19 -28.77 17.64
C ASN A 143 -24.03 -28.22 18.80
N ASN A 144 -25.30 -28.64 18.87
CA ASN A 144 -26.19 -28.28 19.97
C ASN A 144 -25.93 -29.27 21.13
N PRO A 145 -25.30 -28.84 22.24
CA PRO A 145 -25.01 -29.74 23.37
C PRO A 145 -26.29 -30.21 24.09
N ASP A 146 -27.44 -29.61 23.80
CA ASP A 146 -28.72 -29.95 24.48
C ASP A 146 -29.46 -31.15 23.88
N ARG A 147 -28.89 -31.85 22.87
CA ARG A 147 -29.53 -33.03 22.27
C ARG A 147 -29.23 -34.37 22.97
N GLU A 148 -28.35 -34.36 23.95
CA GLU A 148 -27.94 -35.60 24.66
C GLU A 148 -28.67 -35.82 26.02
N THR A 149 -29.65 -35.03 26.39
CA THR A 149 -30.37 -35.21 27.66
C THR A 149 -31.89 -35.42 27.46
N GLU A 150 -32.27 -36.34 26.57
CA GLU A 150 -33.53 -37.09 26.76
C GLU A 150 -33.23 -38.42 27.39
N PRO A 151 -33.50 -38.59 28.75
CA PRO A 151 -33.45 -39.91 29.36
C PRO A 151 -34.66 -40.67 28.83
N GLY A 152 -34.35 -41.79 28.15
CA GLY A 152 -35.37 -42.79 27.76
C GLY A 152 -36.32 -43.12 28.91
N GLY A 153 -37.53 -42.57 28.81
CA GLY A 153 -38.64 -42.96 29.68
C GLY A 153 -39.24 -44.27 29.17
N LYS A 154 -39.18 -45.27 30.00
CA LYS A 154 -39.92 -46.51 29.90
C LYS A 154 -41.42 -46.30 29.87
#